data_3c0aa7988668f82019f2ac0fce9185e3
#
_entry.id   3c0aa7988668f82019f2ac0fce9185e3
#
_cell.length_a   1.000
_cell.length_b   1.000
_cell.length_c   1.000
_cell.angle_alpha   90.00
_cell.angle_beta   90.00
_cell.angle_gamma   90.00
#
_symmetry.space_group_name_H-M   'P 1'
#
loop_
_entity.id
_entity.type
_entity.pdbx_description
1 polymer ?
#
loop_
_entity_poly.entity_id
_entity_poly.type
_entity_poly.pdbx_seq_one_letter_code
_entity_poly.pdbx_strand_id
1 'polypeptide(L)'
;MSLSFETPNGVLKVLDDVSYEILEGEFVSIIGPSGCGKTTMMNMLAGFQKPTAGSVTFDGRPILGPGPERGVIFQDYGVFPWLTVRDNIAFGLKLKANHVPVKERDDICTHYLALMGLSDFANSYPKHLSGGMRQRLAIARAYAVKPKFLLMDEPFGALDAQTRLNMQNLLLQVLGAEGKTVMLITHSVDEAIYLSSRIIVVTARPARIKRIIDIDFPYPRQEAIQERAEFGEIRKIVRELVMSEYQAQQAQGVVRFSE
;
A
#
# COMPACT_ATOMS: atom_id res chain seq x y z
N MET A 1 11.51 -11.72 11.15
CA MET A 1 11.58 -10.42 11.85
C MET A 1 10.53 -10.35 12.95
N SER A 2 10.87 -9.71 14.08
CA SER A 2 9.93 -9.47 15.19
C SER A 2 9.98 -8.00 15.62
N LEU A 3 8.88 -7.50 16.18
CA LEU A 3 8.82 -6.16 16.73
C LEU A 3 8.01 -6.12 18.03
N SER A 4 8.59 -5.49 19.04
CA SER A 4 7.93 -5.23 20.33
C SER A 4 8.14 -3.77 20.74
N PHE A 5 7.17 -3.21 21.43
CA PHE A 5 7.26 -1.87 22.02
C PHE A 5 7.22 -1.98 23.53
N GLU A 6 8.03 -1.18 24.20
CA GLU A 6 7.90 -0.97 25.64
C GLU A 6 6.73 -0.03 25.91
N THR A 7 5.85 -0.43 26.80
CA THR A 7 4.67 0.36 27.20
C THR A 7 4.62 0.44 28.72
N PRO A 8 3.90 1.41 29.32
CA PRO A 8 3.73 1.48 30.78
C PRO A 8 3.17 0.18 31.39
N ASN A 9 2.45 -0.63 30.60
CA ASN A 9 1.83 -1.87 31.04
C ASN A 9 2.65 -3.13 30.68
N GLY A 10 3.93 -2.97 30.30
CA GLY A 10 4.81 -4.07 29.89
C GLY A 10 5.16 -4.08 28.40
N VAL A 11 5.76 -5.15 27.93
CA VAL A 11 6.19 -5.30 26.55
C VAL A 11 5.00 -5.70 25.67
N LEU A 12 4.70 -4.89 24.66
CA LEU A 12 3.69 -5.16 23.65
C LEU A 12 4.35 -5.76 22.40
N LYS A 13 4.20 -7.06 22.19
CA LYS A 13 4.66 -7.73 20.98
C LYS A 13 3.66 -7.49 19.85
N VAL A 14 4.09 -6.84 18.78
CA VAL A 14 3.25 -6.49 17.62
C VAL A 14 3.47 -7.48 16.49
N LEU A 15 4.73 -7.83 16.20
CA LEU A 15 5.08 -8.82 15.18
C LEU A 15 5.89 -9.95 15.85
N ASP A 16 5.61 -11.18 15.47
CA ASP A 16 6.24 -12.37 16.03
C ASP A 16 6.68 -13.33 14.92
N ASP A 17 7.98 -13.40 14.68
CA ASP A 17 8.62 -14.26 13.70
C ASP A 17 7.99 -14.22 12.31
N VAL A 18 7.75 -13.00 11.82
CA VAL A 18 7.24 -12.77 10.45
C VAL A 18 8.38 -12.93 9.46
N SER A 19 8.22 -13.84 8.48
CA SER A 19 9.18 -14.08 7.40
C SER A 19 8.46 -14.25 6.08
N TYR A 20 8.77 -13.39 5.09
CA TYR A 20 8.29 -13.46 3.72
C TYR A 20 9.22 -12.69 2.80
N GLU A 21 9.11 -12.94 1.52
CA GLU A 21 9.79 -12.19 0.46
C GLU A 21 8.77 -11.65 -0.54
N ILE A 22 9.12 -10.57 -1.19
CA ILE A 22 8.39 -9.99 -2.31
C ILE A 22 9.36 -9.92 -3.47
N LEU A 23 9.01 -10.57 -4.58
CA LEU A 23 9.84 -10.64 -5.77
C LEU A 23 9.69 -9.37 -6.61
N GLU A 24 10.71 -9.05 -7.41
CA GLU A 24 10.65 -7.93 -8.34
C GLU A 24 9.50 -8.10 -9.34
N GLY A 25 8.74 -7.03 -9.56
CA GLY A 25 7.54 -7.04 -10.41
C GLY A 25 6.29 -7.67 -9.79
N GLU A 26 6.37 -8.13 -8.54
CA GLU A 26 5.25 -8.78 -7.86
C GLU A 26 4.31 -7.74 -7.24
N PHE A 27 3.00 -8.00 -7.33
CA PHE A 27 1.99 -7.26 -6.58
C PHE A 27 1.49 -8.14 -5.42
N VAL A 28 1.87 -7.79 -4.18
CA VAL A 28 1.50 -8.54 -2.97
C VAL A 28 0.55 -7.74 -2.11
N SER A 29 -0.59 -8.34 -1.72
CA SER A 29 -1.47 -7.75 -0.71
C SER A 29 -1.25 -8.41 0.65
N ILE A 30 -1.27 -7.58 1.71
CA ILE A 30 -1.30 -8.03 3.11
C ILE A 30 -2.69 -7.75 3.68
N ILE A 31 -3.34 -8.80 4.16
CA ILE A 31 -4.69 -8.71 4.72
C ILE A 31 -4.75 -9.37 6.12
N GLY A 32 -5.58 -8.81 7.00
CA GLY A 32 -5.76 -9.30 8.37
C GLY A 32 -6.52 -8.30 9.23
N PRO A 33 -6.81 -8.60 10.50
CA PRO A 33 -7.58 -7.76 11.39
C PRO A 33 -6.99 -6.36 11.57
N SER A 34 -7.83 -5.38 11.91
CA SER A 34 -7.37 -4.04 12.24
C SER A 34 -6.48 -4.05 13.48
N GLY A 35 -5.39 -3.26 13.47
CA GLY A 35 -4.46 -3.17 14.58
C GLY A 35 -3.58 -4.40 14.82
N CYS A 36 -3.55 -5.39 13.91
CA CYS A 36 -2.67 -6.56 14.04
C CYS A 36 -1.19 -6.26 13.75
N GLY A 37 -0.86 -5.17 13.02
CA GLY A 37 0.53 -4.79 12.72
C GLY A 37 0.86 -4.67 11.23
N LYS A 38 -0.11 -4.65 10.32
CA LYS A 38 0.12 -4.52 8.86
C LYS A 38 0.88 -3.24 8.50
N THR A 39 0.40 -2.08 8.97
CA THR A 39 1.11 -0.80 8.80
C THR A 39 2.51 -0.82 9.39
N THR A 40 2.70 -1.53 10.51
CA THR A 40 4.02 -1.70 11.13
C THR A 40 4.97 -2.49 10.22
N MET A 41 4.48 -3.56 9.55
CA MET A 41 5.26 -4.31 8.57
C MET A 41 5.67 -3.41 7.39
N MET A 42 4.74 -2.60 6.88
CA MET A 42 5.01 -1.64 5.83
C MET A 42 6.03 -0.58 6.27
N ASN A 43 5.90 -0.05 7.48
CA ASN A 43 6.83 0.95 8.01
C ASN A 43 8.26 0.41 8.14
N MET A 44 8.44 -0.88 8.40
CA MET A 44 9.78 -1.50 8.39
C MET A 44 10.34 -1.60 6.97
N LEU A 45 9.52 -1.96 5.97
CA LEU A 45 9.93 -1.96 4.57
C LEU A 45 10.21 -0.54 4.05
N ALA A 46 9.45 0.46 4.51
CA ALA A 46 9.70 1.86 4.19
C ALA A 46 10.98 2.42 4.85
N GLY A 47 11.47 1.74 5.90
CA GLY A 47 12.64 2.17 6.69
C GLY A 47 12.29 3.18 7.80
N PHE A 48 11.00 3.34 8.12
CA PHE A 48 10.56 4.23 9.22
C PHE A 48 10.66 3.55 10.59
N GLN A 49 10.68 2.22 10.60
CA GLN A 49 10.74 1.41 11.83
C GLN A 49 11.78 0.29 11.66
N LYS A 50 12.60 0.07 12.68
CA LYS A 50 13.54 -1.06 12.73
C LYS A 50 12.90 -2.24 13.49
N PRO A 51 13.13 -3.50 13.08
CA PRO A 51 12.73 -4.65 13.88
C PRO A 51 13.52 -4.73 15.19
N THR A 52 12.92 -5.30 16.25
CA THR A 52 13.63 -5.58 17.52
C THR A 52 14.46 -6.86 17.42
N ALA A 53 14.10 -7.79 16.51
CA ALA A 53 14.88 -8.99 16.21
C ALA A 53 14.69 -9.39 14.74
N GLY A 54 15.72 -9.98 14.15
CA GLY A 54 15.77 -10.29 12.72
C GLY A 54 16.17 -9.09 11.86
N SER A 55 15.92 -9.18 10.56
CA SER A 55 16.32 -8.15 9.59
C SER A 55 15.24 -7.94 8.52
N VAL A 56 15.28 -6.77 7.89
CA VAL A 56 14.51 -6.43 6.69
C VAL A 56 15.53 -5.97 5.64
N THR A 57 15.43 -6.53 4.44
CA THR A 57 16.36 -6.23 3.35
C THR A 57 15.60 -5.75 2.11
N PHE A 58 16.27 -4.94 1.29
CA PHE A 58 15.83 -4.52 -0.04
C PHE A 58 16.98 -4.73 -1.02
N ASP A 59 16.76 -5.43 -2.12
CA ASP A 59 17.80 -5.85 -3.07
C ASP A 59 19.02 -6.50 -2.35
N GLY A 60 18.75 -7.38 -1.36
CA GLY A 60 19.76 -8.09 -0.57
C GLY A 60 20.52 -7.23 0.45
N ARG A 61 20.22 -5.92 0.57
CA ARG A 61 20.88 -5.00 1.49
C ARG A 61 19.96 -4.66 2.66
N PRO A 62 20.48 -4.56 3.90
CA PRO A 62 19.68 -4.16 5.06
C PRO A 62 19.04 -2.78 4.86
N ILE A 63 17.78 -2.64 5.22
CA ILE A 63 17.08 -1.35 5.27
C ILE A 63 17.50 -0.63 6.53
N LEU A 64 18.26 0.47 6.39
CA LEU A 64 18.76 1.26 7.51
C LEU A 64 17.91 2.51 7.77
N GLY A 65 17.12 2.95 6.79
CA GLY A 65 16.26 4.12 6.85
C GLY A 65 15.44 4.30 5.58
N PRO A 66 14.65 5.38 5.46
CA PRO A 66 13.91 5.71 4.23
C PRO A 66 14.84 5.91 3.04
N GLY A 67 14.37 5.55 1.84
CA GLY A 67 15.13 5.71 0.60
C GLY A 67 14.22 6.00 -0.60
N PRO A 68 14.75 6.67 -1.65
CA PRO A 68 13.97 7.06 -2.83
C PRO A 68 13.47 5.88 -3.67
N GLU A 69 14.10 4.71 -3.51
CA GLU A 69 13.71 3.48 -4.18
C GLU A 69 12.40 2.87 -3.65
N ARG A 70 11.89 3.37 -2.52
CA ARG A 70 10.67 2.90 -1.85
C ARG A 70 9.68 4.05 -1.72
N GLY A 71 8.68 4.09 -2.61
CA GLY A 71 7.58 5.05 -2.57
C GLY A 71 6.52 4.61 -1.55
N VAL A 72 5.96 5.56 -0.78
CA VAL A 72 4.92 5.28 0.20
C VAL A 72 3.68 6.11 -0.09
N ILE A 73 2.52 5.45 -0.11
CA ILE A 73 1.19 6.07 -0.14
C ILE A 73 0.51 5.73 1.18
N PHE A 74 0.27 6.77 1.99
CA PHE A 74 -0.36 6.65 3.29
C PHE A 74 -1.89 6.66 3.19
N GLN A 75 -2.57 6.15 4.21
CA GLN A 75 -4.02 6.08 4.31
C GLN A 75 -4.70 7.47 4.22
N ASP A 76 -4.08 8.50 4.77
CA ASP A 76 -4.52 9.90 4.73
C ASP A 76 -4.00 10.68 3.51
N TYR A 77 -3.59 9.94 2.45
CA TYR A 77 -2.97 10.44 1.21
C TYR A 77 -1.60 11.08 1.39
N GLY A 78 -1.27 11.65 2.54
CA GLY A 78 0.01 12.32 2.86
C GLY A 78 0.35 13.47 1.91
N VAL A 79 -0.61 14.08 1.21
CA VAL A 79 -0.37 15.24 0.34
C VAL A 79 -0.10 16.50 1.16
N PHE A 80 0.79 17.35 0.67
CA PHE A 80 1.14 18.61 1.32
C PHE A 80 0.09 19.68 1.09
N PRO A 81 -0.71 20.09 2.10
CA PRO A 81 -1.84 21.01 1.92
C PRO A 81 -1.44 22.43 1.52
N TRP A 82 -0.19 22.83 1.77
CA TRP A 82 0.37 24.13 1.43
C TRP A 82 1.04 24.19 0.05
N LEU A 83 1.12 23.08 -0.68
CA LEU A 83 1.65 23.01 -2.04
C LEU A 83 0.51 22.87 -3.04
N THR A 84 0.70 23.42 -4.25
CA THR A 84 -0.20 23.15 -5.37
C THR A 84 -0.16 21.68 -5.79
N VAL A 85 -1.10 21.22 -6.62
CA VAL A 85 -1.08 19.87 -7.19
C VAL A 85 0.22 19.60 -7.93
N ARG A 86 0.67 20.51 -8.79
CA ARG A 86 1.96 20.42 -9.51
C ARG A 86 3.14 20.37 -8.54
N ASP A 87 3.15 21.23 -7.52
CA ASP A 87 4.27 21.28 -6.57
C ASP A 87 4.31 20.05 -5.66
N ASN A 88 3.17 19.43 -5.34
CA ASN A 88 3.13 18.15 -4.66
C ASN A 88 3.85 17.06 -5.49
N ILE A 89 3.55 16.95 -6.79
CA ILE A 89 4.21 16.00 -7.69
C ILE A 89 5.71 16.32 -7.81
N ALA A 90 6.06 17.59 -7.96
CA ALA A 90 7.43 18.04 -8.11
C ALA A 90 8.27 17.90 -6.84
N PHE A 91 7.65 17.76 -5.67
CA PHE A 91 8.35 17.82 -4.38
C PHE A 91 9.50 16.80 -4.30
N GLY A 92 9.20 15.54 -4.55
CA GLY A 92 10.22 14.47 -4.51
C GLY A 92 11.33 14.68 -5.54
N LEU A 93 11.00 15.21 -6.71
CA LEU A 93 11.97 15.48 -7.79
C LEU A 93 12.94 16.62 -7.44
N LYS A 94 12.55 17.53 -6.53
CA LYS A 94 13.39 18.65 -6.06
C LYS A 94 14.42 18.21 -5.00
N LEU A 95 14.26 17.04 -4.41
CA LEU A 95 15.17 16.55 -3.36
C LEU A 95 16.52 16.17 -3.95
N LYS A 96 17.60 16.46 -3.20
CA LYS A 96 18.99 16.15 -3.63
C LYS A 96 19.20 14.67 -3.93
N ALA A 97 18.48 13.77 -3.27
CA ALA A 97 18.57 12.34 -3.49
C ALA A 97 18.17 11.90 -4.90
N ASN A 98 17.29 12.65 -5.59
CA ASN A 98 16.77 12.27 -6.91
C ASN A 98 17.50 12.98 -8.08
N HIS A 99 18.17 14.09 -7.84
CA HIS A 99 19.01 14.83 -8.83
C HIS A 99 18.36 15.09 -10.20
N VAL A 100 17.02 15.32 -10.24
CA VAL A 100 16.32 15.53 -11.52
C VAL A 100 16.51 16.98 -12.01
N PRO A 101 16.97 17.22 -13.25
CA PRO A 101 17.11 18.56 -13.83
C PRO A 101 15.76 19.29 -13.91
N VAL A 102 15.78 20.65 -13.82
CA VAL A 102 14.55 21.47 -13.79
C VAL A 102 13.65 21.18 -14.98
N LYS A 103 14.18 21.14 -16.20
CA LYS A 103 13.42 20.88 -17.43
C LYS A 103 12.72 19.52 -17.38
N GLU A 104 13.42 18.49 -16.96
CA GLU A 104 12.87 17.14 -16.84
C GLU A 104 11.78 17.04 -15.76
N ARG A 105 11.89 17.82 -14.67
CA ARG A 105 10.83 17.88 -13.65
C ARG A 105 9.51 18.37 -14.22
N ASP A 106 9.53 19.39 -15.08
CA ASP A 106 8.32 19.94 -15.70
C ASP A 106 7.65 18.92 -16.63
N ASP A 107 8.44 18.18 -17.39
CA ASP A 107 7.97 17.12 -18.28
C ASP A 107 7.33 15.99 -17.45
N ILE A 108 8.00 15.54 -16.38
CA ILE A 108 7.48 14.51 -15.46
C ILE A 108 6.18 14.99 -14.81
N CYS A 109 6.13 16.21 -14.29
CA CYS A 109 4.92 16.75 -13.67
C CYS A 109 3.77 16.82 -14.66
N THR A 110 4.02 17.28 -15.88
CA THR A 110 3.00 17.36 -16.93
C THR A 110 2.48 15.99 -17.32
N HIS A 111 3.38 14.99 -17.45
CA HIS A 111 3.02 13.62 -17.72
C HIS A 111 2.09 13.03 -16.64
N TYR A 112 2.45 13.13 -15.35
CA TYR A 112 1.63 12.57 -14.28
C TYR A 112 0.35 13.37 -14.02
N LEU A 113 0.33 14.67 -14.26
CA LEU A 113 -0.91 15.47 -14.24
C LEU A 113 -1.90 14.95 -15.28
N ALA A 114 -1.44 14.72 -16.52
CA ALA A 114 -2.27 14.19 -17.60
C ALA A 114 -2.73 12.77 -17.30
N LEU A 115 -1.81 11.87 -16.92
CA LEU A 115 -2.09 10.47 -16.60
C LEU A 115 -3.14 10.32 -15.50
N MET A 116 -3.11 11.20 -14.48
CA MET A 116 -4.04 11.17 -13.36
C MET A 116 -5.31 12.02 -13.59
N GLY A 117 -5.46 12.66 -14.77
CA GLY A 117 -6.57 13.54 -15.06
C GLY A 117 -6.65 14.75 -14.11
N LEU A 118 -5.50 15.33 -13.77
CA LEU A 118 -5.37 16.47 -12.86
C LEU A 118 -4.83 17.73 -13.54
N SER A 119 -4.71 17.74 -14.88
CA SER A 119 -4.13 18.86 -15.64
C SER A 119 -4.80 20.19 -15.34
N ASP A 120 -6.14 20.24 -15.33
CA ASP A 120 -6.92 21.46 -15.07
C ASP A 120 -6.80 21.95 -13.62
N PHE A 121 -6.32 21.09 -12.72
CA PHE A 121 -6.14 21.37 -11.30
C PHE A 121 -4.68 21.58 -10.90
N ALA A 122 -3.76 21.70 -11.87
CA ALA A 122 -2.32 21.79 -11.62
C ALA A 122 -1.94 22.88 -10.61
N ASN A 123 -2.61 24.03 -10.67
CA ASN A 123 -2.38 25.18 -9.80
C ASN A 123 -3.31 25.23 -8.58
N SER A 124 -4.21 24.25 -8.42
CA SER A 124 -5.11 24.16 -7.27
C SER A 124 -4.40 23.61 -6.05
N TYR A 125 -4.91 23.91 -4.86
CA TYR A 125 -4.45 23.32 -3.61
C TYR A 125 -5.27 22.07 -3.25
N PRO A 126 -4.71 21.11 -2.48
CA PRO A 126 -5.39 19.87 -2.12
C PRO A 126 -6.76 20.04 -1.45
N LYS A 127 -6.98 21.14 -0.73
CA LYS A 127 -8.28 21.46 -0.10
C LYS A 127 -9.43 21.66 -1.10
N HIS A 128 -9.11 21.97 -2.37
CA HIS A 128 -10.10 22.17 -3.44
C HIS A 128 -10.37 20.88 -4.24
N LEU A 129 -9.72 19.76 -3.88
CA LEU A 129 -9.84 18.48 -4.56
C LEU A 129 -10.84 17.57 -3.86
N SER A 130 -11.54 16.72 -4.63
CA SER A 130 -12.32 15.61 -4.08
C SER A 130 -11.41 14.55 -3.45
N GLY A 131 -11.97 13.61 -2.69
CA GLY A 131 -11.23 12.48 -2.12
C GLY A 131 -10.47 11.68 -3.19
N GLY A 132 -11.16 11.31 -4.28
CA GLY A 132 -10.53 10.59 -5.40
C GLY A 132 -9.43 11.38 -6.10
N MET A 133 -9.58 12.72 -6.22
CA MET A 133 -8.53 13.57 -6.79
C MET A 133 -7.31 13.66 -5.87
N ARG A 134 -7.50 13.75 -4.54
CA ARG A 134 -6.38 13.69 -3.58
C ARG A 134 -5.66 12.36 -3.64
N GLN A 135 -6.39 11.25 -3.80
CA GLN A 135 -5.79 9.93 -3.99
C GLN A 135 -4.94 9.87 -5.25
N ARG A 136 -5.46 10.34 -6.39
CA ARG A 136 -4.70 10.42 -7.66
C ARG A 136 -3.45 11.28 -7.51
N LEU A 137 -3.54 12.39 -6.78
CA LEU A 137 -2.38 13.23 -6.47
C LEU A 137 -1.34 12.50 -5.61
N ALA A 138 -1.75 11.73 -4.60
CA ALA A 138 -0.85 10.93 -3.76
C ALA A 138 -0.10 9.88 -4.58
N ILE A 139 -0.81 9.20 -5.50
CA ILE A 139 -0.23 8.24 -6.43
C ILE A 139 0.77 8.94 -7.36
N ALA A 140 0.36 10.05 -8.01
CA ALA A 140 1.24 10.83 -8.89
C ALA A 140 2.53 11.26 -8.20
N ARG A 141 2.42 11.75 -6.96
CA ARG A 141 3.56 12.19 -6.16
C ARG A 141 4.52 11.04 -5.83
N ALA A 142 3.98 9.89 -5.43
CA ALA A 142 4.79 8.72 -5.11
C ALA A 142 5.46 8.14 -6.35
N TYR A 143 4.78 8.20 -7.51
CA TYR A 143 5.26 7.66 -8.78
C TYR A 143 6.28 8.55 -9.48
N ALA A 144 6.17 9.87 -9.35
CA ALA A 144 7.01 10.84 -10.04
C ALA A 144 8.52 10.58 -9.81
N VAL A 145 8.89 10.09 -8.63
CA VAL A 145 10.29 9.75 -8.29
C VAL A 145 10.72 8.37 -8.81
N LYS A 146 9.85 7.67 -9.54
CA LYS A 146 10.10 6.35 -10.14
C LYS A 146 10.65 5.31 -9.14
N PRO A 147 9.97 5.08 -8.01
CA PRO A 147 10.44 4.10 -7.04
C PRO A 147 10.46 2.70 -7.65
N LYS A 148 11.36 1.84 -7.17
CA LYS A 148 11.38 0.42 -7.54
C LYS A 148 10.28 -0.36 -6.82
N PHE A 149 9.95 0.06 -5.59
CA PHE A 149 8.98 -0.58 -4.72
C PHE A 149 7.95 0.43 -4.22
N LEU A 150 6.66 0.14 -4.44
CA LEU A 150 5.55 0.98 -3.98
C LEU A 150 4.85 0.30 -2.80
N LEU A 151 4.78 1.02 -1.70
CA LEU A 151 4.13 0.62 -0.46
C LEU A 151 2.83 1.41 -0.30
N MET A 152 1.70 0.75 -0.12
CA MET A 152 0.39 1.40 -0.04
C MET A 152 -0.37 0.91 1.19
N ASP A 153 -0.82 1.84 2.04
CA ASP A 153 -1.62 1.56 3.23
C ASP A 153 -3.06 2.01 3.01
N GLU A 154 -3.97 1.05 2.81
CA GLU A 154 -5.41 1.26 2.60
C GLU A 154 -5.77 2.40 1.63
N PRO A 155 -5.13 2.46 0.43
CA PRO A 155 -5.21 3.64 -0.44
C PRO A 155 -6.62 3.93 -0.96
N PHE A 156 -7.55 2.97 -0.90
CA PHE A 156 -8.89 3.11 -1.47
C PHE A 156 -10.00 3.18 -0.41
N GLY A 157 -9.65 3.14 0.89
CA GLY A 157 -10.61 3.01 1.97
C GLY A 157 -11.67 4.13 2.05
N ALA A 158 -11.28 5.36 1.72
CA ALA A 158 -12.15 6.54 1.80
C ALA A 158 -12.91 6.86 0.48
N LEU A 159 -12.82 5.99 -0.54
CA LEU A 159 -13.45 6.20 -1.84
C LEU A 159 -14.80 5.49 -1.94
N ASP A 160 -15.77 6.12 -2.64
CA ASP A 160 -16.98 5.44 -3.08
C ASP A 160 -16.67 4.29 -4.06
N ALA A 161 -17.62 3.37 -4.25
CA ALA A 161 -17.41 2.15 -5.00
C ALA A 161 -16.94 2.40 -6.45
N GLN A 162 -17.56 3.36 -7.16
CA GLN A 162 -17.22 3.63 -8.56
C GLN A 162 -15.84 4.29 -8.69
N THR A 163 -15.56 5.27 -7.83
CA THR A 163 -14.24 5.94 -7.80
C THR A 163 -13.14 4.94 -7.42
N ARG A 164 -13.41 4.05 -6.47
CA ARG A 164 -12.48 2.99 -6.05
C ARG A 164 -12.11 2.08 -7.23
N LEU A 165 -13.10 1.57 -7.96
CA LEU A 165 -12.88 0.70 -9.11
C LEU A 165 -12.06 1.39 -10.21
N ASN A 166 -12.43 2.66 -10.53
CA ASN A 166 -11.68 3.44 -11.50
C ASN A 166 -10.21 3.65 -11.09
N MET A 167 -9.96 3.83 -9.79
CA MET A 167 -8.60 3.98 -9.26
C MET A 167 -7.82 2.67 -9.27
N GLN A 168 -8.46 1.56 -8.98
CA GLN A 168 -7.86 0.22 -9.07
C GLN A 168 -7.46 -0.09 -10.52
N ASN A 169 -8.34 0.19 -11.48
CA ASN A 169 -8.06 0.01 -12.90
C ASN A 169 -6.91 0.90 -13.38
N LEU A 170 -6.91 2.18 -12.99
CA LEU A 170 -5.80 3.09 -13.29
C LEU A 170 -4.48 2.59 -12.70
N LEU A 171 -4.50 2.11 -11.47
CA LEU A 171 -3.32 1.55 -10.81
C LEU A 171 -2.79 0.33 -11.57
N LEU A 172 -3.67 -0.60 -11.97
CA LEU A 172 -3.28 -1.77 -12.77
C LEU A 172 -2.67 -1.38 -14.12
N GLN A 173 -3.22 -0.36 -14.80
CA GLN A 173 -2.67 0.13 -16.06
C GLN A 173 -1.26 0.72 -15.88
N VAL A 174 -1.09 1.59 -14.88
CA VAL A 174 0.20 2.26 -14.62
C VAL A 174 1.26 1.28 -14.17
N LEU A 175 0.90 0.36 -13.25
CA LEU A 175 1.83 -0.62 -12.68
C LEU A 175 2.17 -1.72 -13.68
N GLY A 176 1.17 -2.21 -14.44
CA GLY A 176 1.38 -3.27 -15.41
C GLY A 176 2.30 -2.86 -16.57
N ALA A 177 2.22 -1.58 -16.99
CA ALA A 177 3.10 -1.04 -18.04
C ALA A 177 4.57 -0.93 -17.62
N GLU A 178 4.84 -0.77 -16.32
CA GLU A 178 6.19 -0.52 -15.80
C GLU A 178 6.80 -1.69 -15.01
N GLY A 179 6.07 -2.80 -14.80
CA GLY A 179 6.54 -3.97 -14.06
C GLY A 179 6.97 -3.67 -12.62
N LYS A 180 6.28 -2.75 -11.95
CA LYS A 180 6.64 -2.30 -10.59
C LYS A 180 6.32 -3.34 -9.53
N THR A 181 7.18 -3.42 -8.53
CA THR A 181 6.90 -4.19 -7.30
C THR A 181 5.98 -3.40 -6.38
N VAL A 182 4.95 -4.04 -5.85
CA VAL A 182 3.94 -3.39 -5.02
C VAL A 182 3.62 -4.21 -3.78
N MET A 183 3.52 -3.55 -2.65
CA MET A 183 2.88 -4.08 -1.45
C MET A 183 1.67 -3.22 -1.11
N LEU A 184 0.51 -3.85 -1.03
CA LEU A 184 -0.76 -3.23 -0.67
C LEU A 184 -1.22 -3.75 0.69
N ILE A 185 -1.52 -2.87 1.60
CA ILE A 185 -2.31 -3.20 2.79
C ILE A 185 -3.76 -2.84 2.49
N THR A 186 -4.65 -3.80 2.70
CA THR A 186 -6.09 -3.59 2.57
C THR A 186 -6.87 -4.45 3.55
N HIS A 187 -8.09 -4.04 3.86
CA HIS A 187 -9.07 -4.85 4.59
C HIS A 187 -10.12 -5.46 3.63
N SER A 188 -10.09 -5.11 2.35
CA SER A 188 -11.00 -5.62 1.32
C SER A 188 -10.43 -6.88 0.68
N VAL A 189 -11.15 -8.00 0.84
CA VAL A 189 -10.79 -9.28 0.21
C VAL A 189 -10.84 -9.17 -1.31
N ASP A 190 -11.86 -8.50 -1.86
CA ASP A 190 -12.03 -8.33 -3.29
C ASP A 190 -10.90 -7.49 -3.91
N GLU A 191 -10.47 -6.43 -3.23
CA GLU A 191 -9.30 -5.65 -3.62
C GLU A 191 -8.04 -6.50 -3.69
N ALA A 192 -7.76 -7.27 -2.61
CA ALA A 192 -6.59 -8.11 -2.54
C ALA A 192 -6.55 -9.14 -3.69
N ILE A 193 -7.68 -9.77 -4.00
CA ILE A 193 -7.76 -10.75 -5.11
C ILE A 193 -7.64 -10.04 -6.46
N TYR A 194 -8.30 -8.89 -6.62
CA TYR A 194 -8.36 -8.18 -7.90
C TYR A 194 -7.01 -7.58 -8.31
N LEU A 195 -6.24 -7.08 -7.34
CA LEU A 195 -5.01 -6.35 -7.62
C LEU A 195 -3.75 -7.21 -7.55
N SER A 196 -3.72 -8.25 -6.71
CA SER A 196 -2.46 -8.91 -6.35
C SER A 196 -2.23 -10.23 -7.08
N SER A 197 -0.98 -10.55 -7.35
CA SER A 197 -0.53 -11.90 -7.74
C SER A 197 -0.43 -12.84 -6.53
N ARG A 198 -0.32 -12.27 -5.31
CA ARG A 198 -0.20 -13.05 -4.07
C ARG A 198 -0.79 -12.31 -2.88
N ILE A 199 -1.47 -13.04 -2.02
CA ILE A 199 -2.07 -12.52 -0.79
C ILE A 199 -1.39 -13.15 0.41
N ILE A 200 -0.93 -12.31 1.35
CA ILE A 200 -0.41 -12.73 2.64
C ILE A 200 -1.48 -12.44 3.71
N VAL A 201 -2.06 -13.49 4.27
CA VAL A 201 -2.99 -13.40 5.39
C VAL A 201 -2.21 -13.43 6.70
N VAL A 202 -2.41 -12.43 7.54
CA VAL A 202 -1.74 -12.34 8.85
C VAL A 202 -2.71 -12.58 10.00
N THR A 203 -2.18 -13.11 11.11
CA THR A 203 -2.95 -13.37 12.33
C THR A 203 -3.30 -12.08 13.07
N ALA A 204 -4.22 -12.17 14.04
CA ALA A 204 -4.37 -11.17 15.09
C ALA A 204 -3.06 -10.96 15.85
N ARG A 205 -2.98 -9.87 16.65
CA ARG A 205 -1.76 -9.52 17.38
C ARG A 205 -1.38 -10.57 18.43
N PRO A 206 -0.10 -10.95 18.50
CA PRO A 206 1.02 -10.55 17.63
C PRO A 206 0.87 -11.14 16.23
N ALA A 207 1.12 -10.30 15.19
CA ALA A 207 0.99 -10.76 13.81
C ALA A 207 2.06 -11.80 13.47
N ARG A 208 1.60 -12.88 12.85
CA ARG A 208 2.38 -13.93 12.18
C ARG A 208 1.80 -14.17 10.80
N ILE A 209 2.55 -14.76 9.90
CA ILE A 209 1.99 -15.22 8.63
C ILE A 209 1.08 -16.42 8.91
N LYS A 210 -0.21 -16.28 8.61
CA LYS A 210 -1.17 -17.37 8.71
C LYS A 210 -1.16 -18.24 7.46
N ARG A 211 -1.23 -17.58 6.30
CA ARG A 211 -1.23 -18.26 5.01
C ARG A 211 -0.79 -17.32 3.90
N ILE A 212 -0.12 -17.85 2.90
CA ILE A 212 0.17 -17.19 1.63
C ILE A 212 -0.67 -17.88 0.56
N ILE A 213 -1.31 -17.10 -0.31
CA ILE A 213 -2.22 -17.56 -1.36
C ILE A 213 -1.79 -16.92 -2.67
N ASP A 214 -1.44 -17.75 -3.65
CA ASP A 214 -1.13 -17.30 -5.00
C ASP A 214 -2.43 -17.06 -5.78
N ILE A 215 -2.44 -16.04 -6.63
CA ILE A 215 -3.59 -15.60 -7.42
C ILE A 215 -3.22 -15.69 -8.90
N ASP A 216 -3.60 -16.77 -9.53
CA ASP A 216 -3.25 -17.13 -10.91
C ASP A 216 -4.16 -16.45 -11.97
N PHE A 217 -4.57 -15.22 -11.73
CA PHE A 217 -5.26 -14.44 -12.74
C PHE A 217 -4.27 -13.63 -13.57
N PRO A 218 -4.29 -13.74 -14.91
CA PRO A 218 -3.36 -13.01 -15.76
C PRO A 218 -3.59 -11.49 -15.72
N TYR A 219 -2.54 -10.72 -15.95
CA TYR A 219 -2.62 -9.28 -16.21
C TYR A 219 -2.61 -9.01 -17.72
N PRO A 220 -3.25 -7.91 -18.21
CA PRO A 220 -4.05 -6.96 -17.44
C PRO A 220 -5.40 -7.55 -17.01
N ARG A 221 -5.80 -7.29 -15.77
CA ARG A 221 -7.09 -7.74 -15.24
C ARG A 221 -8.21 -6.78 -15.62
N GLN A 222 -9.35 -7.37 -15.99
CA GLN A 222 -10.59 -6.64 -16.28
C GLN A 222 -11.61 -6.92 -15.18
N GLU A 223 -12.55 -6.01 -15.00
CA GLU A 223 -13.59 -6.10 -13.96
C GLU A 223 -14.37 -7.43 -14.00
N ALA A 224 -14.67 -7.92 -15.22
CA ALA A 224 -15.37 -9.18 -15.43
C ALA A 224 -14.73 -10.41 -14.75
N ILE A 225 -13.45 -10.33 -14.34
CA ILE A 225 -12.79 -11.42 -13.62
C ILE A 225 -13.45 -11.66 -12.24
N GLN A 226 -14.06 -10.62 -11.64
CA GLN A 226 -14.72 -10.71 -10.33
C GLN A 226 -16.01 -11.55 -10.37
N GLU A 227 -16.57 -11.78 -11.57
CA GLU A 227 -17.77 -12.61 -11.78
C GLU A 227 -17.44 -14.10 -12.01
N ARG A 228 -16.15 -14.46 -12.15
CA ARG A 228 -15.73 -15.84 -12.35
C ARG A 228 -15.91 -16.68 -11.08
N ALA A 229 -16.22 -17.96 -11.27
CA ALA A 229 -16.37 -18.92 -10.18
C ALA A 229 -15.10 -19.04 -9.33
N GLU A 230 -13.93 -19.07 -9.99
CA GLU A 230 -12.62 -19.16 -9.33
C GLU A 230 -12.34 -17.96 -8.43
N PHE A 231 -12.77 -16.75 -8.82
CA PHE A 231 -12.67 -15.57 -7.97
C PHE A 231 -13.54 -15.72 -6.72
N GLY A 232 -14.74 -16.29 -6.87
CA GLY A 232 -15.67 -16.60 -5.77
C GLY A 232 -15.07 -17.61 -4.78
N GLU A 233 -14.40 -18.65 -5.28
CA GLU A 233 -13.74 -19.67 -4.45
C GLU A 233 -12.58 -19.07 -3.63
N ILE A 234 -11.71 -18.29 -4.27
CA ILE A 234 -10.59 -17.61 -3.58
C ILE A 234 -11.15 -16.65 -2.53
N ARG A 235 -12.19 -15.86 -2.88
CA ARG A 235 -12.87 -14.94 -1.97
C ARG A 235 -13.35 -15.66 -0.71
N LYS A 236 -13.98 -16.83 -0.86
CA LYS A 236 -14.45 -17.63 0.26
C LYS A 236 -13.30 -18.06 1.16
N ILE A 237 -12.23 -18.60 0.60
CA ILE A 237 -11.04 -19.05 1.35
C ILE A 237 -10.40 -17.89 2.12
N VAL A 238 -10.13 -16.77 1.45
CA VAL A 238 -9.49 -15.60 2.09
C VAL A 238 -10.40 -15.04 3.19
N ARG A 239 -11.70 -14.93 2.93
CA ARG A 239 -12.68 -14.43 3.89
C ARG A 239 -12.77 -15.30 5.14
N GLU A 240 -12.80 -16.62 5.01
CA GLU A 240 -12.80 -17.56 6.14
C GLU A 240 -11.53 -17.41 7.00
N LEU A 241 -10.36 -17.29 6.38
CA LEU A 241 -9.10 -17.08 7.09
C LEU A 241 -9.10 -15.76 7.86
N VAL A 242 -9.56 -14.67 7.24
CA VAL A 242 -9.61 -13.35 7.88
C VAL A 242 -10.63 -13.33 9.01
N MET A 243 -11.83 -13.90 8.78
CA MET A 243 -12.89 -13.94 9.79
C MET A 243 -12.50 -14.74 11.03
N SER A 244 -11.78 -15.88 10.86
CA SER A 244 -11.27 -16.63 12.01
C SER A 244 -10.29 -15.83 12.87
N GLU A 245 -9.50 -14.92 12.27
CA GLU A 245 -8.59 -14.03 13.00
C GLU A 245 -9.34 -12.88 13.71
N TYR A 246 -10.41 -12.35 13.11
CA TYR A 246 -11.29 -11.40 13.81
C TYR A 246 -11.92 -12.01 15.04
N GLN A 247 -12.41 -13.26 14.95
CA GLN A 247 -12.97 -13.99 16.09
C GLN A 247 -11.92 -14.23 17.18
N ALA A 248 -10.70 -14.64 16.79
CA ALA A 248 -9.60 -14.81 17.73
C ALA A 248 -9.23 -13.51 18.45
N GLN A 249 -9.21 -12.38 17.71
CA GLN A 249 -8.96 -11.06 18.29
C GLN A 249 -10.04 -10.63 19.30
N GLN A 250 -11.30 -10.88 19.00
CA GLN A 250 -12.43 -10.60 19.92
C GLN A 250 -12.33 -11.46 21.19
N ALA A 251 -12.00 -12.74 21.05
CA ALA A 251 -11.82 -13.65 22.19
C ALA A 251 -10.67 -13.22 23.13
N GLN A 252 -9.64 -12.56 22.59
CA GLN A 252 -8.53 -12.02 23.38
C GLN A 252 -8.86 -10.69 24.10
N GLY A 253 -10.06 -10.13 23.93
CA GLY A 253 -10.48 -8.87 24.56
C GLY A 253 -9.77 -7.63 24.04
N VAL A 254 -9.05 -7.72 22.90
CA VAL A 254 -8.23 -6.65 22.33
C VAL A 254 -9.07 -5.58 21.61
N VAL A 255 -10.32 -5.89 21.26
CA VAL A 255 -11.26 -4.91 20.65
C VAL A 255 -12.51 -4.85 21.52
N ARG A 256 -12.62 -3.83 22.36
CA ARG A 256 -13.92 -3.36 22.84
C ARG A 256 -14.45 -2.42 21.76
N PHE A 257 -15.52 -2.81 21.07
CA PHE A 257 -16.31 -1.84 20.30
C PHE A 257 -16.90 -0.87 21.33
N SER A 258 -16.45 0.40 21.30
CA SER A 258 -17.24 1.47 21.88
C SER A 258 -18.50 1.62 21.01
N GLU A 259 -19.65 1.31 21.60
CA GLU A 259 -20.98 1.62 21.04
C GLU A 259 -21.12 3.11 20.78
#